data_af9841134fd8f91790358d0a48fa47a6
#
_entry.id   af9841134fd8f91790358d0a48fa47a6
#
_cell.length_a   1.000
_cell.length_b   1.000
_cell.length_c   1.000
_cell.angle_alpha   90.00
_cell.angle_beta   90.00
_cell.angle_gamma   90.00
#
_symmetry.space_group_name_H-M   'P 1'
#
loop_
_entity.id
_entity.type
_entity.pdbx_description
1 polymer ?
#
loop_
_entity_poly.entity_id
_entity_poly.type
_entity_poly.pdbx_seq_one_letter_code
_entity_poly.pdbx_strand_id
1 'polypeptide(L)'
;MIEAKNVIGGDLESCCTSPMTGFYRDGFCRTGGQDFGSHVVCAEVTLEFLEFTKSRGNDLSTAVPDFNFPGLKPGDRWCLCASRWQEALEAGVAPPVILSATHARALEVVSLDELKKHAVTSS
;
A
#
# COMPACT_ATOMS: atom_id res chain seq x y z
N MET A 1 -24.03 -1.10 3.55
CA MET A 1 -22.90 -0.80 2.66
C MET A 1 -21.80 -0.14 3.48
N ILE A 2 -20.59 -0.68 3.39
CA ILE A 2 -19.47 -0.13 4.14
C ILE A 2 -18.82 0.96 3.30
N GLU A 3 -18.83 2.17 3.80
CA GLU A 3 -18.15 3.26 3.13
C GLU A 3 -16.76 3.40 3.73
N ALA A 4 -15.74 3.25 2.90
CA ALA A 4 -14.37 3.46 3.31
C ALA A 4 -13.94 4.86 2.90
N LYS A 5 -13.19 5.53 3.77
CA LYS A 5 -12.67 6.87 3.50
C LYS A 5 -11.16 6.79 3.30
N ASN A 6 -10.65 7.68 2.48
CA ASN A 6 -9.21 7.81 2.29
C ASN A 6 -8.62 8.79 3.31
N VAL A 7 -7.29 8.91 3.32
CA VAL A 7 -6.58 9.73 4.30
C VAL A 7 -6.81 11.24 4.13
N ILE A 8 -7.37 11.66 3.00
CA ILE A 8 -7.67 13.07 2.76
C ILE A 8 -9.16 13.40 2.92
N GLY A 9 -9.94 12.48 3.50
CA GLY A 9 -11.33 12.71 3.86
C GLY A 9 -12.36 12.43 2.77
N GLY A 10 -11.93 11.97 1.60
CA GLY A 10 -12.83 11.60 0.52
C GLY A 10 -13.16 10.11 0.50
N ASP A 11 -13.90 9.68 -0.51
CA ASP A 11 -14.21 8.27 -0.68
C ASP A 11 -12.97 7.52 -1.17
N LEU A 12 -12.75 6.32 -0.64
CA LEU A 12 -11.60 5.50 -1.00
C LEU A 12 -11.70 5.09 -2.47
N GLU A 13 -10.65 5.39 -3.23
CA GLU A 13 -10.56 5.03 -4.64
C GLU A 13 -9.79 3.73 -4.84
N SER A 14 -9.93 3.13 -6.00
CA SER A 14 -9.22 1.91 -6.35
C SER A 14 -7.72 2.14 -6.41
N CYS A 15 -6.93 1.25 -5.81
CA CYS A 15 -5.48 1.30 -5.89
C CYS A 15 -4.98 0.70 -7.20
N CYS A 16 -5.35 -0.54 -7.48
CA CYS A 16 -4.96 -1.21 -8.72
C CYS A 16 -5.76 -2.48 -8.92
N THR A 17 -6.10 -2.77 -10.18
CA THR A 17 -6.76 -4.04 -10.54
C THR A 17 -5.86 -4.93 -11.40
N SER A 18 -4.68 -4.45 -11.77
CA SER A 18 -3.72 -5.20 -12.57
C SER A 18 -2.30 -4.83 -12.15
N PRO A 19 -1.72 -5.50 -11.14
CA PRO A 19 -2.26 -6.66 -10.40
C PRO A 19 -3.41 -6.29 -9.48
N MET A 20 -4.32 -7.24 -9.29
CA MET A 20 -5.43 -7.05 -8.36
C MET A 20 -4.89 -7.01 -6.94
N THR A 21 -5.07 -5.89 -6.26
CA THR A 21 -4.48 -5.64 -4.95
C THR A 21 -5.53 -5.56 -3.85
N GLY A 22 -5.06 -5.40 -2.62
CA GLY A 22 -5.88 -5.25 -1.44
C GLY A 22 -6.02 -6.56 -0.66
N PHE A 23 -6.29 -6.45 0.64
CA PHE A 23 -6.49 -7.62 1.48
C PHE A 23 -7.61 -8.51 0.93
N TYR A 24 -8.68 -7.89 0.41
CA TYR A 24 -9.81 -8.61 -0.16
C TYR A 24 -9.67 -8.89 -1.66
N ARG A 25 -8.57 -8.48 -2.28
CA ARG A 25 -8.30 -8.65 -3.71
C ARG A 25 -9.41 -8.06 -4.60
N ASP A 26 -9.87 -6.87 -4.24
CA ASP A 26 -10.91 -6.15 -5.00
C ASP A 26 -10.39 -4.84 -5.60
N GLY A 27 -9.09 -4.60 -5.52
CA GLY A 27 -8.46 -3.40 -6.06
C GLY A 27 -8.45 -2.21 -5.11
N PHE A 28 -9.05 -2.35 -3.92
CA PHE A 28 -9.12 -1.28 -2.91
C PHE A 28 -8.31 -1.65 -1.68
N CYS A 29 -7.66 -0.64 -1.09
CA CYS A 29 -6.91 -0.83 0.16
C CYS A 29 -7.86 -0.79 1.37
N ARG A 30 -8.82 -1.70 1.39
CA ARG A 30 -9.76 -1.83 2.49
C ARG A 30 -9.21 -2.77 3.55
N THR A 31 -9.66 -2.61 4.78
CA THR A 31 -9.19 -3.44 5.88
C THR A 31 -10.39 -3.90 6.73
N GLY A 32 -10.15 -4.91 7.54
CA GLY A 32 -11.15 -5.47 8.45
C GLY A 32 -10.49 -6.16 9.61
N GLY A 33 -11.28 -6.76 10.49
CA GLY A 33 -10.79 -7.38 11.72
C GLY A 33 -9.79 -8.51 11.50
N GLN A 34 -9.75 -9.11 10.32
CA GLN A 34 -8.83 -10.20 10.01
C GLN A 34 -7.57 -9.73 9.29
N ASP A 35 -7.49 -8.44 8.98
CA ASP A 35 -6.32 -7.87 8.33
C ASP A 35 -5.36 -7.31 9.38
N PHE A 36 -4.61 -8.20 10.00
CA PHE A 36 -3.69 -7.83 11.08
C PHE A 36 -2.54 -6.95 10.60
N GLY A 37 -2.20 -7.04 9.30
CA GLY A 37 -1.14 -6.22 8.72
C GLY A 37 -1.61 -4.84 8.29
N SER A 38 -2.94 -4.60 8.30
CA SER A 38 -3.55 -3.34 7.85
C SER A 38 -3.03 -2.91 6.48
N HIS A 39 -3.42 -3.66 5.44
CA HIS A 39 -3.00 -3.41 4.05
C HIS A 39 -3.74 -2.20 3.49
N VAL A 40 -3.41 -1.03 3.99
CA VAL A 40 -4.19 0.19 3.77
C VAL A 40 -3.47 1.28 2.98
N VAL A 41 -2.16 1.14 2.74
CA VAL A 41 -1.38 2.16 2.04
C VAL A 41 -1.23 1.79 0.57
N CYS A 42 -1.89 2.56 -0.31
CA CYS A 42 -1.71 2.37 -1.76
C CYS A 42 -0.44 3.08 -2.19
N ALA A 43 0.53 2.33 -2.69
CA ALA A 43 1.80 2.89 -3.10
C ALA A 43 2.22 2.35 -4.47
N GLU A 44 2.97 3.17 -5.19
CA GLU A 44 3.62 2.76 -6.42
C GLU A 44 5.02 2.28 -6.04
N VAL A 45 5.23 0.96 -6.09
CA VAL A 45 6.46 0.37 -5.59
C VAL A 45 7.66 0.70 -6.46
N THR A 46 8.82 0.83 -5.80
CA THR A 46 10.09 1.10 -6.47
C THR A 46 11.01 -0.09 -6.29
N LEU A 47 12.06 -0.17 -7.11
CA LEU A 47 13.05 -1.23 -6.96
C LEU A 47 13.69 -1.21 -5.57
N GLU A 48 14.05 -0.01 -5.08
CA GLU A 48 14.67 0.14 -3.76
C GLU A 48 13.75 -0.36 -2.66
N PHE A 49 12.46 -0.02 -2.73
CA PHE A 49 11.49 -0.51 -1.75
C PHE A 49 11.35 -2.02 -1.81
N LEU A 50 11.24 -2.59 -3.01
CA LEU A 50 11.06 -4.04 -3.18
C LEU A 50 12.26 -4.81 -2.63
N GLU A 51 13.47 -4.34 -2.88
CA GLU A 51 14.67 -4.97 -2.36
C GLU A 51 14.76 -4.84 -0.84
N PHE A 52 14.43 -3.65 -0.32
CA PHE A 52 14.46 -3.40 1.12
C PHE A 52 13.48 -4.29 1.86
N THR A 53 12.21 -4.29 1.42
CA THR A 53 11.17 -5.04 2.13
C THR A 53 11.41 -6.55 2.04
N LYS A 54 12.00 -7.01 0.94
CA LYS A 54 12.39 -8.42 0.82
C LYS A 54 13.46 -8.76 1.85
N SER A 55 14.45 -7.89 2.04
CA SER A 55 15.51 -8.12 3.01
C SER A 55 14.98 -8.13 4.44
N ARG A 56 13.81 -7.52 4.68
CA ARG A 56 13.17 -7.48 5.99
C ARG A 56 12.13 -8.59 6.16
N GLY A 57 12.11 -9.56 5.27
CA GLY A 57 11.23 -10.71 5.38
C GLY A 57 9.88 -10.57 4.67
N ASN A 58 9.69 -9.51 3.90
CA ASN A 58 8.45 -9.27 3.16
C ASN A 58 8.74 -9.25 1.66
N ASP A 59 8.83 -10.44 1.08
CA ASP A 59 9.16 -10.56 -0.35
C ASP A 59 7.91 -10.34 -1.21
N LEU A 60 7.84 -9.18 -1.85
CA LEU A 60 6.74 -8.84 -2.77
C LEU A 60 7.13 -9.06 -4.22
N SER A 61 8.36 -9.47 -4.51
CA SER A 61 8.86 -9.61 -5.88
C SER A 61 8.64 -11.00 -6.44
N THR A 62 8.48 -12.01 -5.59
CA THR A 62 8.35 -13.40 -6.02
C THR A 62 6.87 -13.76 -6.12
N ALA A 63 6.47 -14.36 -7.25
CA ALA A 63 5.10 -14.80 -7.45
C ALA A 63 4.74 -15.92 -6.47
N VAL A 64 3.51 -15.88 -5.96
CA VAL A 64 2.97 -16.91 -5.08
C VAL A 64 1.66 -17.37 -5.70
N PRO A 65 1.69 -18.39 -6.59
CA PRO A 65 0.51 -18.81 -7.34
C PRO A 65 -0.68 -19.24 -6.44
N ASP A 66 -0.39 -19.83 -5.28
CA ASP A 66 -1.44 -20.28 -4.37
C ASP A 66 -2.33 -19.12 -3.86
N PHE A 67 -1.81 -17.90 -3.88
CA PHE A 67 -2.54 -16.70 -3.46
C PHE A 67 -2.88 -15.80 -4.64
N ASN A 68 -2.73 -16.28 -5.86
CA ASN A 68 -2.94 -15.48 -7.08
C ASN A 68 -2.11 -14.20 -7.08
N PHE A 69 -0.92 -14.28 -6.49
CA PHE A 69 -0.03 -13.12 -6.40
C PHE A 69 1.05 -13.25 -7.49
N PRO A 70 1.08 -12.32 -8.46
CA PRO A 70 1.99 -12.45 -9.61
C PRO A 70 3.41 -11.96 -9.33
N GLY A 71 3.68 -11.41 -8.14
CA GLY A 71 4.93 -10.71 -7.86
C GLY A 71 4.88 -9.30 -8.40
N LEU A 72 5.48 -8.35 -7.67
CA LEU A 72 5.45 -6.95 -8.05
C LEU A 72 6.73 -6.56 -8.78
N LYS A 73 6.59 -5.58 -9.68
CA LYS A 73 7.70 -4.95 -10.40
C LYS A 73 7.68 -3.46 -10.08
N PRO A 74 8.83 -2.77 -10.24
CA PRO A 74 8.82 -1.31 -10.08
C PRO A 74 7.76 -0.67 -10.96
N GLY A 75 6.99 0.25 -10.39
CA GLY A 75 5.88 0.90 -11.07
C GLY A 75 4.51 0.29 -10.80
N ASP A 76 4.45 -0.91 -10.27
CA ASP A 76 3.18 -1.53 -9.88
C ASP A 76 2.62 -0.84 -8.64
N ARG A 77 1.29 -0.77 -8.54
CA ARG A 77 0.62 -0.23 -7.36
C ARG A 77 0.10 -1.38 -6.50
N TRP A 78 0.25 -1.24 -5.20
CA TRP A 78 -0.10 -2.30 -4.28
C TRP A 78 -0.54 -1.72 -2.94
N CYS A 79 -1.48 -2.41 -2.29
CA CYS A 79 -1.90 -2.04 -0.93
C CYS A 79 -0.91 -2.63 0.06
N LEU A 80 -0.05 -1.79 0.60
CA LEU A 80 1.00 -2.20 1.54
C LEU A 80 0.50 -2.21 2.97
N CYS A 81 1.10 -3.05 3.81
CA CYS A 81 0.93 -2.95 5.25
C CYS A 81 1.43 -1.58 5.69
N ALA A 82 0.65 -0.88 6.51
CA ALA A 82 1.05 0.44 7.00
C ALA A 82 2.38 0.38 7.75
N SER A 83 2.60 -0.66 8.55
CA SER A 83 3.86 -0.83 9.27
C SER A 83 5.05 -1.06 8.33
N ARG A 84 4.83 -1.74 7.21
CA ARG A 84 5.89 -1.96 6.23
C ARG A 84 6.26 -0.67 5.51
N TRP A 85 5.27 0.17 5.24
CA TRP A 85 5.54 1.48 4.66
C TRP A 85 6.31 2.37 5.64
N GLN A 86 5.90 2.35 6.93
CA GLN A 86 6.59 3.10 7.98
C GLN A 86 8.03 2.63 8.15
N GLU A 87 8.26 1.32 8.11
CA GLU A 87 9.60 0.75 8.18
C GLU A 87 10.48 1.27 7.03
N ALA A 88 9.92 1.32 5.82
CA ALA A 88 10.63 1.83 4.65
C ALA A 88 10.89 3.33 4.78
N LEU A 89 9.95 4.07 5.36
CA LEU A 89 10.11 5.50 5.60
C LEU A 89 11.32 5.76 6.51
N GLU A 90 11.45 4.98 7.58
CA GLU A 90 12.55 5.12 8.52
C GLU A 90 13.89 4.79 7.88
N ALA A 91 13.88 3.93 6.86
CA ALA A 91 15.08 3.56 6.11
C ALA A 91 15.36 4.48 4.92
N GLY A 92 14.49 5.44 4.65
CA GLY A 92 14.66 6.38 3.54
C GLY A 92 14.30 5.83 2.17
N VAL A 93 13.51 4.74 2.10
CA VAL A 93 13.13 4.09 0.85
C VAL A 93 11.61 3.93 0.70
N ALA A 94 10.83 4.75 1.38
CA ALA A 94 9.37 4.69 1.28
C ALA A 94 8.92 4.96 -0.16
N PRO A 95 8.07 4.10 -0.74
CA PRO A 95 7.59 4.32 -2.10
C PRO A 95 6.53 5.43 -2.14
N PRO A 96 6.33 6.07 -3.31
CA PRO A 96 5.30 7.10 -3.44
C PRO A 96 3.91 6.55 -3.14
N VAL A 97 3.06 7.40 -2.56
CA VAL A 97 1.73 7.02 -2.05
C VAL A 97 0.65 7.67 -2.89
N ILE A 98 -0.41 6.92 -3.18
CA ILE A 98 -1.61 7.46 -3.82
C ILE A 98 -2.61 7.76 -2.70
N LEU A 99 -2.71 9.03 -2.29
CA LEU A 99 -3.50 9.43 -1.12
C LEU A 99 -4.96 9.08 -1.26
N SER A 100 -5.56 9.31 -2.44
CA SER A 100 -6.98 9.04 -2.66
C SER A 100 -7.33 7.56 -2.56
N ALA A 101 -6.34 6.68 -2.72
CA ALA A 101 -6.54 5.24 -2.64
C ALA A 101 -5.95 4.64 -1.36
N THR A 102 -5.50 5.46 -0.42
CA THR A 102 -4.96 5.03 0.88
C THR A 102 -6.04 5.17 1.93
N HIS A 103 -6.35 4.07 2.61
CA HIS A 103 -7.42 4.04 3.61
C HIS A 103 -7.07 4.91 4.82
N ALA A 104 -8.08 5.56 5.38
CA ALA A 104 -7.90 6.47 6.54
C ALA A 104 -7.24 5.77 7.74
N ARG A 105 -7.39 4.45 7.87
CA ARG A 105 -6.76 3.70 8.97
C ARG A 105 -5.24 3.73 8.92
N ALA A 106 -4.64 4.08 7.79
CA ALA A 106 -3.19 4.25 7.72
C ALA A 106 -2.70 5.28 8.74
N LEU A 107 -3.56 6.24 9.10
CA LEU A 107 -3.21 7.30 10.05
C LEU A 107 -3.00 6.77 11.48
N GLU A 108 -3.41 5.53 11.76
CA GLU A 108 -3.14 4.90 13.06
C GLU A 108 -1.67 4.49 13.20
N VAL A 109 -0.95 4.37 12.10
CA VAL A 109 0.44 3.94 12.08
C VAL A 109 1.36 5.02 11.53
N VAL A 110 0.92 5.75 10.51
CA VAL A 110 1.74 6.71 9.77
C VAL A 110 1.10 8.09 9.85
N SER A 111 1.92 9.14 10.01
CA SER A 111 1.39 10.50 10.03
C SER A 111 0.97 10.94 8.63
N LEU A 112 -0.09 11.76 8.57
CA LEU A 112 -0.58 12.30 7.31
C LEU A 112 0.49 13.16 6.62
N ASP A 113 1.26 13.93 7.41
CA ASP A 113 2.32 14.78 6.86
C ASP A 113 3.35 13.94 6.09
N GLU A 114 3.75 12.79 6.62
CA GLU A 114 4.70 11.92 5.94
C GLU A 114 4.11 11.32 4.67
N LEU A 115 2.83 10.93 4.71
CA LEU A 115 2.16 10.43 3.52
C LEU A 115 2.10 11.50 2.44
N LYS A 116 1.80 12.76 2.82
CA LYS A 116 1.74 13.87 1.86
C LYS A 116 3.11 14.16 1.24
N LYS A 117 4.17 14.04 2.01
CA LYS A 117 5.53 14.26 1.50
C LYS A 117 5.92 13.24 0.42
N HIS A 118 5.33 12.06 0.48
CA HIS A 118 5.61 10.98 -0.47
C HIS A 118 4.48 10.77 -1.46
N ALA A 119 3.51 11.68 -1.53
CA ALA A 119 2.38 11.53 -2.41
C ALA A 119 2.80 11.58 -3.87
N VAL A 120 2.20 10.69 -4.67
CA VAL A 120 2.34 10.76 -6.12
C VAL A 120 1.69 12.07 -6.57
N THR A 121 2.45 12.90 -7.28
CA THR A 121 1.92 14.14 -7.81
C THR A 121 1.11 13.80 -9.06
N SER A 122 -0.21 14.00 -9.01
CA SER A 122 -0.99 13.84 -10.21
C SER A 122 -0.86 15.11 -11.02
N SER A 123 -0.38 14.95 -12.19
CA SER A 123 -0.26 16.03 -13.14
C SER A 123 -1.55 16.14 -13.95
#